data_1cdbc0124c38e55cdeee83c6ec87087c
#
_entry.id   1cdbc0124c38e55cdeee83c6ec87087c
#
_cell.length_a   1.000
_cell.length_b   1.000
_cell.length_c   1.000
_cell.angle_alpha   90.00
_cell.angle_beta   90.00
_cell.angle_gamma   90.00
#
_symmetry.space_group_name_H-M   'P 1'
#
loop_
_entity.id
_entity.type
_entity.pdbx_description
1 polymer ?
#
loop_
_entity_poly.entity_id
_entity_poly.type
_entity_poly.pdbx_seq_one_letter_code
_entity_poly.pdbx_strand_id
1 'polypeptide(L)'
;RVSDTLGIERYQSVPLYLPEDTLTAERYGRDGALVKLLDDSNRLFRIQTIYTNGEWLVPGKYVKSIADSVTFDKAIFVDVTNQNIATLEHAGSKWLVRSMNPATTGQHRPPYAQETPLGIFVVQEKKARMIYLVDGSKETGGFAPYASRFTNGGYIHGVPVNAPRKSLIEYSPTLGTTPRSH
;
A
#
# COMPACT_ATOMS: atom_id res chain seq x y z
N ARG A 1 5.86 -15.56 -1.07
CA ARG A 1 4.40 -15.40 -1.12
C ARG A 1 3.80 -16.22 0.01
N VAL A 2 2.90 -15.62 0.75
CA VAL A 2 2.18 -16.29 1.84
C VAL A 2 0.74 -16.48 1.36
N SER A 3 0.27 -17.72 1.35
CA SER A 3 -1.13 -18.02 1.07
C SER A 3 -1.92 -18.02 2.38
N ASP A 4 -3.13 -17.49 2.34
CA ASP A 4 -4.06 -17.62 3.46
C ASP A 4 -4.68 -19.02 3.53
N THR A 5 -5.56 -19.26 4.51
CA THR A 5 -6.23 -20.56 4.71
C THR A 5 -7.11 -20.99 3.52
N LEU A 6 -7.42 -20.09 2.59
CA LEU A 6 -8.18 -20.35 1.36
C LEU A 6 -7.27 -20.56 0.15
N GLY A 7 -5.93 -20.55 0.34
CA GLY A 7 -4.95 -20.67 -0.74
C GLY A 7 -4.79 -19.38 -1.55
N ILE A 8 -5.32 -18.25 -1.10
CA ILE A 8 -5.18 -16.96 -1.77
C ILE A 8 -3.88 -16.33 -1.30
N GLU A 9 -3.03 -15.93 -2.26
CA GLU A 9 -1.80 -15.21 -1.95
C GLU A 9 -2.11 -13.80 -1.45
N ARG A 10 -1.94 -13.60 -0.16
CA ARG A 10 -1.99 -12.28 0.48
C ARG A 10 -0.58 -11.88 0.89
N TYR A 11 -0.32 -10.58 1.00
CA TYR A 11 0.90 -10.02 1.56
C TYR A 11 2.17 -10.41 0.82
N GLN A 12 2.32 -9.95 -0.42
CA GLN A 12 3.61 -10.04 -1.10
C GLN A 12 4.61 -9.17 -0.35
N SER A 13 5.62 -9.81 0.19
CA SER A 13 6.67 -9.19 0.97
C SER A 13 8.03 -9.68 0.48
N VAL A 14 9.02 -8.81 0.62
CA VAL A 14 10.40 -9.07 0.21
C VAL A 14 11.26 -9.14 1.46
N PRO A 15 12.07 -10.18 1.67
CA PRO A 15 12.94 -10.26 2.83
C PRO A 15 13.98 -9.13 2.79
N LEU A 16 14.15 -8.45 3.91
CA LEU A 16 15.18 -7.46 4.17
C LEU A 16 16.14 -8.03 5.21
N TYR A 17 17.41 -8.07 4.86
CA TYR A 17 18.48 -8.60 5.68
C TYR A 17 19.34 -7.45 6.20
N LEU A 18 19.92 -7.64 7.39
CA LEU A 18 20.98 -6.77 7.86
C LEU A 18 22.27 -7.02 7.06
N PRO A 19 23.12 -6.01 6.86
CA PRO A 19 24.42 -6.21 6.18
C PRO A 19 25.30 -7.27 6.83
N GLU A 20 25.19 -7.44 8.15
CA GLU A 20 25.95 -8.41 8.94
C GLU A 20 25.29 -9.80 9.05
N ASP A 21 24.01 -9.94 8.71
CA ASP A 21 23.31 -11.22 8.69
C ASP A 21 22.44 -11.36 7.43
N THR A 22 22.91 -12.16 6.48
CA THR A 22 22.20 -12.43 5.23
C THR A 22 21.44 -13.77 5.23
N LEU A 23 21.42 -14.48 6.35
CA LEU A 23 20.76 -15.79 6.47
C LEU A 23 19.34 -15.63 7.02
N THR A 24 19.16 -14.71 7.97
CA THR A 24 17.88 -14.49 8.64
C THR A 24 17.28 -13.16 8.21
N ALA A 25 16.06 -13.18 7.66
CA ALA A 25 15.37 -11.95 7.32
C ALA A 25 14.95 -11.24 8.60
N GLU A 26 15.50 -10.04 8.83
CA GLU A 26 15.15 -9.20 9.97
C GLU A 26 13.76 -8.59 9.83
N ARG A 27 13.40 -8.22 8.59
CA ARG A 27 12.12 -7.60 8.26
C ARG A 27 11.63 -8.03 6.89
N TYR A 28 10.42 -7.58 6.59
CA TYR A 28 9.83 -7.77 5.25
C TYR A 28 9.36 -6.42 4.71
N GLY A 29 9.92 -6.06 3.55
CA GLY A 29 9.47 -4.89 2.76
C GLY A 29 8.24 -5.23 1.93
N ARG A 30 7.42 -4.22 1.65
CA ARG A 30 6.22 -4.38 0.81
C ARG A 30 6.49 -4.03 -0.63
N ASP A 31 5.80 -4.70 -1.56
CA ASP A 31 5.85 -4.36 -2.97
C ASP A 31 5.34 -2.93 -3.24
N GLY A 32 5.88 -2.31 -4.26
CA GLY A 32 5.57 -0.93 -4.61
C GLY A 32 6.21 0.14 -3.74
N ALA A 33 6.90 -0.24 -2.65
CA ALA A 33 7.63 0.72 -1.82
C ALA A 33 8.82 1.32 -2.58
N LEU A 34 8.94 2.64 -2.52
CA LEU A 34 10.11 3.36 -3.01
C LEU A 34 11.25 3.22 -2.02
N VAL A 35 12.43 2.89 -2.53
CA VAL A 35 13.67 2.76 -1.78
C VAL A 35 14.79 3.47 -2.50
N LYS A 36 15.80 3.93 -1.78
CA LYS A 36 17.03 4.42 -2.38
C LYS A 36 17.97 3.24 -2.63
N LEU A 37 18.36 3.04 -3.87
CA LEU A 37 19.39 2.07 -4.23
C LEU A 37 20.77 2.64 -3.86
N LEU A 38 21.55 1.90 -3.10
CA LEU A 38 22.90 2.28 -2.68
C LEU A 38 23.96 1.50 -3.45
N ASP A 39 23.72 0.20 -3.71
CA ASP A 39 24.63 -0.68 -4.43
C ASP A 39 23.85 -1.85 -5.04
N ASP A 40 24.11 -2.15 -6.31
CA ASP A 40 23.52 -3.25 -7.08
C ASP A 40 24.58 -4.18 -7.70
N SER A 41 25.81 -4.07 -7.27
CA SER A 41 26.95 -4.84 -7.80
C SER A 41 26.88 -6.34 -7.47
N ASN A 42 26.07 -6.72 -6.49
CA ASN A 42 25.94 -8.08 -5.98
C ASN A 42 24.54 -8.66 -6.17
N ARG A 43 24.38 -9.96 -5.89
CA ARG A 43 23.08 -10.64 -5.92
C ARG A 43 22.09 -10.06 -4.90
N LEU A 44 22.59 -9.59 -3.76
CA LEU A 44 21.82 -8.84 -2.77
C LEU A 44 22.13 -7.35 -2.98
N PHE A 45 21.14 -6.58 -3.35
CA PHE A 45 21.25 -5.14 -3.51
C PHE A 45 21.20 -4.46 -2.15
N ARG A 46 22.00 -3.42 -1.96
CA ARG A 46 21.97 -2.60 -0.77
C ARG A 46 21.06 -1.41 -0.99
N ILE A 47 20.07 -1.28 -0.10
CA ILE A 47 19.04 -0.25 -0.20
C ILE A 47 18.88 0.48 1.13
N GLN A 48 18.29 1.67 1.05
CA GLN A 48 17.80 2.41 2.20
C GLN A 48 16.30 2.63 2.01
N THR A 49 15.52 2.28 3.00
CA THR A 49 14.08 2.54 3.04
C THR A 49 13.81 3.96 3.55
N ILE A 50 12.68 4.56 3.16
CA ILE A 50 12.37 5.94 3.50
C ILE A 50 11.83 6.09 4.94
N TYR A 51 11.23 5.01 5.47
CA TYR A 51 10.51 5.04 6.75
C TYR A 51 11.19 4.26 7.88
N THR A 52 12.28 3.54 7.59
CA THR A 52 13.10 2.87 8.62
C THR A 52 14.54 3.33 8.51
N ASN A 53 15.16 3.56 9.65
CA ASN A 53 16.58 3.87 9.68
C ASN A 53 17.41 2.64 9.30
N GLY A 54 18.61 2.89 8.77
CA GLY A 54 19.58 1.85 8.43
C GLY A 54 19.56 1.43 6.96
N GLU A 55 20.50 0.58 6.65
CA GLU A 55 20.68 -0.02 5.32
C GLU A 55 20.23 -1.48 5.37
N TRP A 56 19.70 -1.93 4.26
CA TRP A 56 19.14 -3.27 4.13
C TRP A 56 19.71 -3.95 2.89
N LEU A 57 19.90 -5.25 2.97
CA LEU A 57 20.16 -6.09 1.82
C LEU A 57 18.86 -6.77 1.37
N VAL A 58 18.64 -6.76 0.06
CA VAL A 58 17.43 -7.31 -0.58
C VAL A 58 17.81 -8.09 -1.83
N PRO A 59 17.19 -9.25 -2.11
CA PRO A 59 17.48 -9.97 -3.37
C PRO A 59 17.13 -9.09 -4.57
N GLY A 60 18.14 -8.82 -5.43
CA GLY A 60 18.05 -7.88 -6.56
C GLY A 60 16.91 -8.18 -7.53
N LYS A 61 16.47 -9.45 -7.65
CA LYS A 61 15.31 -9.84 -8.47
C LYS A 61 13.98 -9.17 -8.07
N TYR A 62 13.91 -8.61 -6.86
CA TYR A 62 12.71 -7.90 -6.36
C TYR A 62 12.82 -6.38 -6.48
N VAL A 63 13.97 -5.87 -6.88
CA VAL A 63 14.20 -4.43 -7.06
C VAL A 63 14.03 -4.09 -8.54
N LYS A 64 13.29 -3.02 -8.81
CA LYS A 64 13.17 -2.45 -10.15
C LYS A 64 13.60 -1.00 -10.10
N SER A 65 14.58 -0.64 -10.90
CA SER A 65 14.99 0.75 -11.06
C SER A 65 13.90 1.55 -11.78
N ILE A 66 13.64 2.74 -11.30
CA ILE A 66 12.85 3.75 -11.99
C ILE A 66 13.83 4.64 -12.75
N ALA A 67 13.62 4.83 -14.05
CA ALA A 67 14.49 5.68 -14.85
C ALA A 67 14.45 7.13 -14.35
N ASP A 68 15.59 7.83 -14.41
CA ASP A 68 15.73 9.23 -13.97
C ASP A 68 14.80 10.19 -14.71
N SER A 69 14.35 9.80 -15.92
CA SER A 69 13.40 10.56 -16.72
C SER A 69 11.95 10.45 -16.22
N VAL A 70 11.65 9.54 -15.29
CA VAL A 70 10.30 9.39 -14.73
C VAL A 70 10.06 10.47 -13.70
N THR A 71 9.05 11.29 -13.94
CA THR A 71 8.55 12.28 -12.99
C THR A 71 7.16 11.93 -12.52
N PHE A 72 6.89 12.21 -11.26
CA PHE A 72 5.56 12.07 -10.68
C PHE A 72 4.92 13.45 -10.56
N ASP A 73 3.79 13.63 -11.21
CA ASP A 73 3.02 14.87 -11.19
C ASP A 73 1.83 14.84 -10.20
N LYS A 74 1.57 13.69 -9.60
CA LYS A 74 0.49 13.49 -8.64
C LYS A 74 0.98 12.75 -7.42
N ALA A 75 0.55 13.21 -6.25
CA ALA A 75 0.84 12.58 -4.98
C ALA A 75 -0.43 12.45 -4.13
N ILE A 76 -0.46 11.42 -3.31
CA ILE A 76 -1.51 11.18 -2.33
C ILE A 76 -0.82 11.04 -0.97
N PHE A 77 -1.28 11.82 0.00
CA PHE A 77 -0.84 11.73 1.39
C PHE A 77 -1.96 11.14 2.22
N VAL A 78 -1.65 10.13 3.00
CA VAL A 78 -2.57 9.50 3.95
C VAL A 78 -2.01 9.69 5.34
N ASP A 79 -2.74 10.42 6.17
CA ASP A 79 -2.42 10.60 7.58
C ASP A 79 -3.17 9.54 8.40
N VAL A 80 -2.43 8.54 8.84
CA VAL A 80 -2.99 7.43 9.62
C VAL A 80 -3.34 7.81 11.05
N THR A 81 -2.78 8.92 11.56
CA THR A 81 -3.05 9.42 12.91
C THR A 81 -4.36 10.21 12.95
N ASN A 82 -4.49 11.17 12.02
CA ASN A 82 -5.65 12.06 11.96
C ASN A 82 -6.75 11.55 11.02
N GLN A 83 -6.57 10.37 10.42
CA GLN A 83 -7.55 9.70 9.57
C GLN A 83 -8.05 10.60 8.43
N ASN A 84 -7.11 11.15 7.66
CA ASN A 84 -7.42 11.98 6.51
C ASN A 84 -6.52 11.66 5.31
N ILE A 85 -6.93 12.13 4.15
CA ILE A 85 -6.24 11.96 2.88
C ILE A 85 -6.22 13.27 2.10
N ALA A 86 -5.06 13.60 1.54
CA ALA A 86 -4.90 14.74 0.65
C ALA A 86 -4.39 14.27 -0.72
N THR A 87 -4.92 14.87 -1.79
CA THR A 87 -4.39 14.69 -3.15
C THR A 87 -3.71 15.96 -3.61
N LEU A 88 -2.54 15.80 -4.21
CA LEU A 88 -1.73 16.90 -4.69
C LEU A 88 -1.40 16.72 -6.17
N GLU A 89 -1.22 17.81 -6.86
CA GLU A 89 -0.79 17.84 -8.25
C GLU A 89 0.33 18.86 -8.43
N HIS A 90 1.37 18.48 -9.15
CA HIS A 90 2.50 19.34 -9.47
C HIS A 90 2.12 20.32 -10.58
N ALA A 91 2.34 21.61 -10.34
CA ALA A 91 2.06 22.68 -11.28
C ALA A 91 3.25 23.66 -11.32
N GLY A 92 4.08 23.54 -12.34
CA GLY A 92 5.30 24.32 -12.48
C GLY A 92 6.30 24.01 -11.35
N SER A 93 6.56 24.97 -10.47
CA SER A 93 7.47 24.79 -9.32
C SER A 93 6.76 24.50 -7.99
N LYS A 94 5.44 24.28 -8.01
CA LYS A 94 4.63 24.15 -6.79
C LYS A 94 3.79 22.88 -6.83
N TRP A 95 3.46 22.40 -5.64
CA TRP A 95 2.44 21.38 -5.44
C TRP A 95 1.14 22.04 -4.99
N LEU A 96 0.06 21.76 -5.69
CA LEU A 96 -1.28 22.27 -5.37
C LEU A 96 -2.06 21.18 -4.67
N VAL A 97 -2.65 21.50 -3.52
CA VAL A 97 -3.62 20.62 -2.86
C VAL A 97 -4.91 20.64 -3.67
N ARG A 98 -5.30 19.49 -4.22
CA ARG A 98 -6.52 19.34 -5.01
C ARG A 98 -7.72 18.93 -4.17
N SER A 99 -7.49 18.15 -3.14
CA SER A 99 -8.53 17.75 -2.19
C SER A 99 -7.94 17.41 -0.83
N MET A 100 -8.73 17.59 0.21
CA MET A 100 -8.51 17.06 1.55
C MET A 100 -9.83 16.49 2.05
N ASN A 101 -9.81 15.23 2.46
CA ASN A 101 -11.02 14.52 2.87
C ASN A 101 -10.73 13.65 4.09
N PRO A 102 -11.73 13.41 4.94
CA PRO A 102 -11.62 12.35 5.94
C PRO A 102 -11.42 11.01 5.26
N ALA A 103 -10.60 10.16 5.83
CA ALA A 103 -10.34 8.81 5.36
C ALA A 103 -10.40 7.83 6.53
N THR A 104 -10.53 6.56 6.21
CA THR A 104 -10.45 5.48 7.20
C THR A 104 -9.34 4.53 6.79
N THR A 105 -8.35 4.38 7.65
CA THR A 105 -7.18 3.53 7.38
C THR A 105 -7.39 2.10 7.91
N GLY A 106 -6.48 1.20 7.51
CA GLY A 106 -6.51 -0.19 7.93
C GLY A 106 -6.33 -0.37 9.43
N GLN A 107 -7.03 -1.35 9.99
CA GLN A 107 -6.91 -1.76 11.39
C GLN A 107 -6.08 -3.03 11.54
N HIS A 108 -5.47 -3.20 12.70
CA HIS A 108 -4.80 -4.46 13.05
C HIS A 108 -5.81 -5.49 13.53
N ARG A 109 -6.19 -6.42 12.63
CA ARG A 109 -7.13 -7.51 12.94
C ARG A 109 -6.76 -8.78 12.14
N PRO A 110 -5.62 -9.42 12.47
CA PRO A 110 -5.20 -10.64 11.78
C PRO A 110 -6.26 -11.75 11.92
N PRO A 111 -6.38 -12.66 10.96
CA PRO A 111 -5.57 -12.74 9.73
C PRO A 111 -6.12 -11.89 8.58
N TYR A 112 -7.28 -11.26 8.70
CA TYR A 112 -8.02 -10.68 7.58
C TYR A 112 -7.75 -9.20 7.35
N ALA A 113 -7.38 -8.45 8.39
CA ALA A 113 -7.10 -7.02 8.27
C ALA A 113 -5.72 -6.66 8.79
N GLN A 114 -5.08 -5.70 8.15
CA GLN A 114 -3.78 -5.16 8.55
C GLN A 114 -3.80 -3.64 8.53
N GLU A 115 -2.95 -3.06 9.34
CA GLU A 115 -2.70 -1.63 9.36
C GLU A 115 -2.25 -1.13 8.00
N THR A 116 -2.64 0.09 7.66
CA THR A 116 -2.10 0.78 6.49
C THR A 116 -0.58 0.92 6.66
N PRO A 117 0.23 0.35 5.74
CA PRO A 117 1.67 0.39 5.88
C PRO A 117 2.20 1.82 5.71
N LEU A 118 3.18 2.15 6.55
CA LEU A 118 3.92 3.41 6.44
C LEU A 118 4.97 3.31 5.32
N GLY A 119 5.23 4.43 4.64
CA GLY A 119 6.24 4.52 3.60
C GLY A 119 5.78 5.35 2.41
N ILE A 120 6.61 5.38 1.37
CA ILE A 120 6.27 5.97 0.07
C ILE A 120 6.12 4.84 -0.93
N PHE A 121 5.00 4.83 -1.62
CA PHE A 121 4.62 3.77 -2.54
C PHE A 121 4.25 4.33 -3.92
N VAL A 122 4.49 3.55 -4.95
CA VAL A 122 3.98 3.85 -6.29
C VAL A 122 2.60 3.21 -6.45
N VAL A 123 1.63 3.98 -6.96
CA VAL A 123 0.35 3.41 -7.38
C VAL A 123 0.59 2.52 -8.59
N GLN A 124 0.35 1.22 -8.43
CA GLN A 124 0.70 0.19 -9.41
C GLN A 124 -0.46 -0.19 -10.33
N GLU A 125 -1.69 -0.02 -9.84
CA GLU A 125 -2.89 -0.43 -10.57
C GLU A 125 -4.08 0.44 -10.18
N LYS A 126 -4.98 0.69 -11.14
CA LYS A 126 -6.26 1.37 -10.92
C LYS A 126 -7.39 0.51 -11.44
N LYS A 127 -8.43 0.36 -10.64
CA LYS A 127 -9.65 -0.40 -10.97
C LYS A 127 -10.87 0.47 -10.75
N ALA A 128 -11.82 0.43 -11.66
CA ALA A 128 -13.11 1.08 -11.45
C ALA A 128 -13.85 0.48 -10.23
N ARG A 129 -13.70 -0.84 -10.04
CA ARG A 129 -14.24 -1.59 -8.90
C ARG A 129 -13.27 -2.68 -8.49
N MET A 130 -13.03 -2.80 -7.19
CA MET A 130 -12.34 -3.92 -6.57
C MET A 130 -13.36 -4.77 -5.83
N ILE A 131 -13.49 -6.04 -6.21
CA ILE A 131 -14.34 -7.00 -5.50
C ILE A 131 -13.59 -7.48 -4.26
N TYR A 132 -14.27 -7.57 -3.13
CA TYR A 132 -13.75 -8.19 -1.91
C TYR A 132 -14.64 -9.34 -1.46
N LEU A 133 -14.04 -10.26 -0.73
CA LEU A 133 -14.70 -11.45 -0.21
C LEU A 133 -15.11 -11.23 1.25
N VAL A 134 -16.07 -12.00 1.70
CA VAL A 134 -16.37 -12.12 3.12
C VAL A 134 -15.18 -12.80 3.83
N ASP A 135 -14.78 -12.31 4.98
CA ASP A 135 -13.68 -12.87 5.75
C ASP A 135 -13.90 -14.37 6.02
N GLY A 136 -12.86 -15.16 5.69
CA GLY A 136 -12.92 -16.62 5.86
C GLY A 136 -13.79 -17.37 4.85
N SER A 137 -14.30 -16.70 3.80
CA SER A 137 -15.19 -17.26 2.79
C SER A 137 -14.70 -16.96 1.37
N LYS A 138 -15.23 -17.69 0.39
CA LYS A 138 -15.10 -17.38 -1.04
C LYS A 138 -16.29 -16.56 -1.58
N GLU A 139 -17.24 -16.24 -0.73
CA GLU A 139 -18.39 -15.45 -1.11
C GLU A 139 -18.03 -13.97 -1.31
N THR A 140 -18.67 -13.34 -2.29
CA THR A 140 -18.48 -11.92 -2.56
C THR A 140 -19.11 -11.09 -1.44
N GLY A 141 -18.30 -10.34 -0.70
CA GLY A 141 -18.75 -9.39 0.33
C GLY A 141 -19.28 -8.08 -0.25
N GLY A 142 -18.81 -7.73 -1.46
CA GLY A 142 -19.20 -6.50 -2.13
C GLY A 142 -18.10 -5.97 -3.05
N PHE A 143 -18.07 -4.65 -3.20
CA PHE A 143 -17.04 -3.99 -3.99
C PHE A 143 -16.64 -2.63 -3.39
N ALA A 144 -15.40 -2.22 -3.65
CA ALA A 144 -14.89 -0.88 -3.38
C ALA A 144 -14.69 -0.13 -4.71
N PRO A 145 -15.32 1.04 -4.91
CA PRO A 145 -15.17 1.81 -6.14
C PRO A 145 -13.83 2.55 -6.19
N TYR A 146 -13.38 2.85 -7.41
CA TYR A 146 -12.20 3.70 -7.68
C TYR A 146 -10.92 3.23 -6.99
N ALA A 147 -10.68 1.93 -6.94
CA ALA A 147 -9.59 1.35 -6.20
C ALA A 147 -8.24 1.59 -6.88
N SER A 148 -7.30 2.16 -6.15
CA SER A 148 -5.92 2.38 -6.55
C SER A 148 -4.99 1.56 -5.67
N ARG A 149 -4.38 0.50 -6.22
CA ARG A 149 -3.47 -0.39 -5.49
C ARG A 149 -2.09 0.25 -5.40
N PHE A 150 -1.57 0.39 -4.19
CA PHE A 150 -0.22 0.87 -3.95
C PHE A 150 0.70 -0.22 -3.39
N THR A 151 0.14 -1.25 -2.76
CA THR A 151 0.87 -2.47 -2.35
C THR A 151 -0.09 -3.67 -2.39
N ASN A 152 0.42 -4.89 -2.26
CA ASN A 152 -0.44 -6.06 -2.20
C ASN A 152 -1.32 -6.01 -0.95
N GLY A 153 -2.63 -6.15 -1.15
CA GLY A 153 -3.63 -5.97 -0.11
C GLY A 153 -3.90 -4.51 0.30
N GLY A 154 -3.11 -3.54 -0.18
CA GLY A 154 -3.28 -2.12 0.12
C GLY A 154 -3.87 -1.33 -1.03
N TYR A 155 -5.04 -0.75 -0.82
CA TYR A 155 -5.78 0.05 -1.80
C TYR A 155 -6.26 1.35 -1.20
N ILE A 156 -6.23 2.41 -2.00
CA ILE A 156 -7.01 3.62 -1.76
C ILE A 156 -8.27 3.49 -2.60
N HIS A 157 -9.44 3.63 -1.99
CA HIS A 157 -10.72 3.40 -2.67
C HIS A 157 -11.84 4.24 -2.06
N GLY A 158 -12.96 4.36 -2.77
CA GLY A 158 -14.18 4.98 -2.25
C GLY A 158 -14.87 4.12 -1.20
N VAL A 159 -15.96 4.63 -0.64
CA VAL A 159 -16.71 3.91 0.40
C VAL A 159 -17.14 2.53 -0.10
N PRO A 160 -16.81 1.44 0.61
CA PRO A 160 -17.18 0.09 0.21
C PRO A 160 -18.69 -0.11 0.16
N VAL A 161 -19.14 -0.87 -0.81
CA VAL A 161 -20.55 -1.22 -1.03
C VAL A 161 -20.73 -2.70 -0.76
N ASN A 162 -21.35 -3.03 0.37
CA ASN A 162 -21.63 -4.42 0.76
C ASN A 162 -22.74 -5.03 -0.09
N ALA A 163 -22.59 -6.28 -0.46
CA ALA A 163 -23.65 -7.05 -1.12
C ALA A 163 -24.89 -7.14 -0.20
N PRO A 164 -26.10 -7.18 -0.76
CA PRO A 164 -26.44 -7.18 -2.20
C PRO A 164 -26.57 -5.79 -2.86
N ARG A 165 -26.22 -4.73 -2.15
CA ARG A 165 -26.29 -3.34 -2.66
C ARG A 165 -25.38 -3.16 -3.88
N LYS A 166 -25.88 -2.43 -4.90
CA LYS A 166 -25.15 -2.15 -6.15
C LYS A 166 -24.88 -0.67 -6.37
N SER A 167 -25.62 0.22 -5.69
CA SER A 167 -25.46 1.67 -5.81
C SER A 167 -24.26 2.17 -5.01
N LEU A 168 -23.53 3.15 -5.53
CA LEU A 168 -22.42 3.79 -4.84
C LEU A 168 -22.88 4.47 -3.54
N ILE A 169 -21.97 4.54 -2.60
CA ILE A 169 -22.10 5.27 -1.35
C ILE A 169 -21.06 6.38 -1.37
N GLU A 170 -21.50 7.62 -1.35
CA GLU A 170 -20.60 8.78 -1.42
C GLU A 170 -20.00 9.15 -0.06
N TYR A 171 -20.69 8.85 1.02
CA TYR A 171 -20.28 9.22 2.37
C TYR A 171 -20.57 8.10 3.37
N SER A 172 -19.67 7.99 4.35
CA SER A 172 -19.86 7.15 5.53
C SER A 172 -19.58 7.96 6.80
N PRO A 173 -20.42 7.88 7.84
CA PRO A 173 -20.22 8.60 9.11
C PRO A 173 -18.97 8.10 9.87
N THR A 174 -18.37 7.01 9.44
CA THR A 174 -17.14 6.47 10.05
C THR A 174 -15.85 7.01 9.43
N LEU A 175 -15.94 7.76 8.32
CA LEU A 175 -14.76 8.40 7.72
C LEU A 175 -14.13 9.39 8.69
N GLY A 176 -12.81 9.34 8.81
CA GLY A 176 -12.05 10.26 9.68
C GLY A 176 -12.13 9.97 11.18
N THR A 177 -12.74 8.88 11.60
CA THR A 177 -12.90 8.58 13.03
C THR A 177 -11.79 7.68 13.59
N THR A 178 -11.77 6.42 13.21
CA THR A 178 -10.80 5.42 13.70
C THR A 178 -10.42 4.44 12.60
N PRO A 179 -9.25 3.79 12.66
CA PRO A 179 -8.90 2.73 11.72
C PRO A 179 -9.94 1.59 11.76
N ARG A 180 -10.53 1.28 10.61
CA ARG A 180 -11.58 0.24 10.48
C ARG A 180 -11.53 -0.52 9.15
N SER A 181 -10.71 -0.06 8.22
CA SER A 181 -10.62 -0.70 6.90
C SER A 181 -9.96 -2.07 6.99
N HIS A 182 -10.34 -2.96 6.11
CA HIS A 182 -9.79 -4.31 5.96
C HIS A 182 -8.75 -4.34 4.85
#